data_582343e6eb88737d690233c43ec0b740
#
_entry.id   582343e6eb88737d690233c43ec0b740
#
_cell.length_a   1.000
_cell.length_b   1.000
_cell.length_c   1.000
_cell.angle_alpha   90.00
_cell.angle_beta   90.00
_cell.angle_gamma   90.00
#
_symmetry.space_group_name_H-M   'P 1'
#
loop_
_entity.id
_entity.type
_entity.pdbx_description
1 polymer ?
#
loop_
_entity_poly.entity_id
_entity_poly.type
_entity_poly.pdbx_seq_one_letter_code
_entity_poly.pdbx_strand_id
1 'polypeptide(L)'
;MKFVTTALFSALTLCTGVAHAQPAKPPLPIASPESQGFSADGIKRIHAFFADEVANNRMPGAVLAVAKNGKLVIYEAYGFRNKATNTPMTTDTIFQLASMTKVMTAVSAMTFYEEGKLPLTMPISNWFPQFKDQKLGKIAADGTVSTTANKTPISVQDLMRHTSGLTYGGRGATPIHKEYPAGSVVSAVEYDGKGVIDKLAAAPLLYEPGTTWDYGFGLDVLGLLQEKMANKRLEEIMRERIWDKVGMKDTGFSMSAKDASRFAHPLPIDPDRKS
;
A
#
# COMPACT_ATOMS: atom_id res chain seq x y z
N MET A 1 39.97 -68.32 -29.94
CA MET A 1 40.19 -67.16 -29.06
C MET A 1 39.10 -66.12 -29.31
N LYS A 2 38.13 -66.00 -28.41
CA LYS A 2 37.02 -64.99 -28.51
C LYS A 2 37.34 -63.90 -27.54
N PHE A 3 37.56 -62.66 -28.01
CA PHE A 3 37.70 -61.48 -27.19
C PHE A 3 36.30 -60.95 -26.86
N VAL A 4 36.01 -60.89 -25.58
CA VAL A 4 34.83 -60.22 -25.06
C VAL A 4 35.22 -58.78 -24.63
N THR A 5 34.70 -57.81 -25.31
CA THR A 5 34.93 -56.39 -25.01
C THR A 5 33.80 -55.92 -24.07
N THR A 6 34.12 -55.67 -22.81
CA THR A 6 33.19 -55.14 -21.81
C THR A 6 33.19 -53.63 -21.93
N ALA A 7 32.04 -53.04 -22.35
CA ALA A 7 31.84 -51.62 -22.38
C ALA A 7 31.33 -51.16 -21.00
N LEU A 8 32.14 -50.32 -20.30
CA LEU A 8 31.72 -49.59 -19.08
C LEU A 8 30.87 -48.39 -19.49
N PHE A 9 29.59 -48.41 -19.14
CA PHE A 9 28.74 -47.23 -19.18
C PHE A 9 28.91 -46.44 -17.87
N SER A 10 29.62 -45.31 -17.92
CA SER A 10 29.64 -44.35 -16.85
C SER A 10 28.35 -43.50 -16.88
N ALA A 11 27.45 -43.72 -15.95
CA ALA A 11 26.26 -42.89 -15.75
C ALA A 11 26.69 -41.57 -15.08
N LEU A 12 26.69 -40.49 -15.86
CA LEU A 12 26.90 -39.14 -15.36
C LEU A 12 25.59 -38.66 -14.71
N THR A 13 25.50 -38.71 -13.40
CA THR A 13 24.37 -38.17 -12.65
C THR A 13 24.50 -36.65 -12.65
N LEU A 14 23.73 -35.96 -13.52
CA LEU A 14 23.54 -34.50 -13.43
C LEU A 14 22.75 -34.19 -12.15
N CYS A 15 23.44 -33.85 -11.09
CA CYS A 15 22.82 -33.14 -9.95
C CYS A 15 22.42 -31.72 -10.43
N THR A 16 21.18 -31.53 -10.83
CA THR A 16 20.61 -30.21 -10.99
C THR A 16 20.47 -29.60 -9.60
N GLY A 17 21.49 -28.87 -9.16
CA GLY A 17 21.43 -28.05 -7.95
C GLY A 17 20.32 -27.02 -8.10
N VAL A 18 19.22 -27.20 -7.38
CA VAL A 18 18.24 -26.16 -7.18
C VAL A 18 18.99 -25.06 -6.41
N ALA A 19 19.31 -23.97 -7.11
CA ALA A 19 19.88 -22.79 -6.48
C ALA A 19 18.83 -22.24 -5.51
N HIS A 20 18.96 -22.57 -4.23
CA HIS A 20 18.21 -21.91 -3.18
C HIS A 20 18.73 -20.47 -3.13
N ALA A 21 17.86 -19.52 -3.51
CA ALA A 21 18.16 -18.10 -3.31
C ALA A 21 18.51 -17.92 -1.83
N GLN A 22 19.68 -17.37 -1.55
CA GLN A 22 20.05 -17.05 -0.15
C GLN A 22 18.99 -16.11 0.42
N PRO A 23 18.48 -16.39 1.64
CA PRO A 23 17.52 -15.49 2.26
C PRO A 23 18.11 -14.08 2.37
N ALA A 24 17.33 -13.07 2.00
CA ALA A 24 17.76 -11.69 2.11
C ALA A 24 18.22 -11.38 3.54
N LYS A 25 19.30 -10.63 3.68
CA LYS A 25 19.79 -10.23 5.00
C LYS A 25 18.70 -9.51 5.77
N PRO A 26 18.38 -9.92 7.00
CA PRO A 26 17.36 -9.26 7.81
C PRO A 26 17.66 -7.77 7.98
N PRO A 27 16.64 -6.88 7.93
CA PRO A 27 16.83 -5.44 8.02
C PRO A 27 17.28 -4.96 9.42
N LEU A 28 17.05 -5.76 10.45
CA LEU A 28 17.46 -5.49 11.84
C LEU A 28 18.19 -6.71 12.42
N PRO A 29 18.98 -6.54 13.49
CA PRO A 29 19.57 -7.68 14.23
C PRO A 29 18.47 -8.64 14.72
N ILE A 30 18.74 -9.94 14.65
CA ILE A 30 17.83 -10.98 15.15
C ILE A 30 18.10 -11.21 16.64
N ALA A 31 17.04 -11.46 17.41
CA ALA A 31 17.12 -11.91 18.81
C ALA A 31 16.13 -13.07 19.03
N SER A 32 16.42 -13.95 19.99
CA SER A 32 15.43 -14.98 20.35
C SER A 32 14.20 -14.30 20.97
N PRO A 33 12.98 -14.79 20.68
CA PRO A 33 11.75 -14.24 21.25
C PRO A 33 11.80 -14.14 22.78
N GLU A 34 12.29 -15.18 23.46
CA GLU A 34 12.38 -15.25 24.92
C GLU A 34 13.27 -14.14 25.49
N SER A 35 14.41 -13.83 24.82
CA SER A 35 15.32 -12.76 25.26
C SER A 35 14.66 -11.37 25.21
N GLN A 36 13.55 -11.25 24.49
CA GLN A 36 12.76 -10.02 24.36
C GLN A 36 11.42 -10.10 25.12
N GLY A 37 11.24 -11.13 25.96
CA GLY A 37 10.06 -11.29 26.82
C GLY A 37 8.82 -11.86 26.12
N PHE A 38 8.98 -12.57 25.01
CA PHE A 38 7.89 -13.35 24.38
C PHE A 38 7.92 -14.77 24.93
N SER A 39 6.75 -15.33 25.23
CA SER A 39 6.65 -16.73 25.66
C SER A 39 6.74 -17.69 24.47
N ALA A 40 7.40 -18.83 24.66
CA ALA A 40 7.45 -19.89 23.66
C ALA A 40 6.05 -20.34 23.21
N ASP A 41 5.09 -20.46 24.14
CA ASP A 41 3.70 -20.79 23.82
C ASP A 41 3.01 -19.72 22.98
N GLY A 42 3.33 -18.44 23.20
CA GLY A 42 2.84 -17.34 22.37
C GLY A 42 3.32 -17.47 20.92
N ILE A 43 4.61 -17.71 20.74
CA ILE A 43 5.22 -17.93 19.42
C ILE A 43 4.61 -19.16 18.73
N LYS A 44 4.47 -20.28 19.46
CA LYS A 44 3.83 -21.50 18.93
C LYS A 44 2.39 -21.24 18.44
N ARG A 45 1.60 -20.44 19.16
CA ARG A 45 0.25 -20.06 18.71
C ARG A 45 0.27 -19.21 17.44
N ILE A 46 1.24 -18.31 17.27
CA ILE A 46 1.41 -17.53 16.05
C ILE A 46 1.67 -18.45 14.85
N HIS A 47 2.61 -19.38 14.97
CA HIS A 47 2.90 -20.36 13.92
C HIS A 47 1.68 -21.20 13.56
N ALA A 48 0.97 -21.71 14.58
CA ALA A 48 -0.23 -22.50 14.38
C ALA A 48 -1.34 -21.71 13.66
N PHE A 49 -1.52 -20.43 14.01
CA PHE A 49 -2.48 -19.55 13.34
C PHE A 49 -2.19 -19.40 11.84
N PHE A 50 -0.96 -19.04 11.47
CA PHE A 50 -0.61 -18.87 10.06
C PHE A 50 -0.67 -20.20 9.29
N ALA A 51 -0.29 -21.31 9.89
CA ALA A 51 -0.41 -22.63 9.28
C ALA A 51 -1.89 -22.99 9.00
N ASP A 52 -2.78 -22.72 9.95
CA ASP A 52 -4.22 -22.95 9.81
C ASP A 52 -4.85 -22.04 8.73
N GLU A 53 -4.51 -20.76 8.71
CA GLU A 53 -4.99 -19.81 7.71
C GLU A 53 -4.63 -20.23 6.26
N VAL A 54 -3.39 -20.69 6.07
CA VAL A 54 -2.93 -21.18 4.77
C VAL A 54 -3.57 -22.51 4.39
N ALA A 55 -3.66 -23.46 5.34
CA ALA A 55 -4.25 -24.79 5.11
C ALA A 55 -5.73 -24.69 4.71
N ASN A 56 -6.46 -23.76 5.32
CA ASN A 56 -7.89 -23.55 5.05
C ASN A 56 -8.18 -22.54 3.93
N ASN A 57 -7.18 -22.16 3.13
CA ASN A 57 -7.31 -21.20 2.02
C ASN A 57 -7.90 -19.83 2.42
N ARG A 58 -7.75 -19.41 3.67
CA ARG A 58 -8.17 -18.07 4.10
C ARG A 58 -7.17 -17.00 3.68
N MET A 59 -5.89 -17.37 3.52
CA MET A 59 -4.87 -16.56 2.86
C MET A 59 -3.94 -17.44 2.01
N PRO A 60 -3.32 -16.90 0.93
CA PRO A 60 -2.34 -17.66 0.15
C PRO A 60 -1.05 -17.88 0.92
N GLY A 61 -0.63 -16.89 1.68
CA GLY A 61 0.58 -16.86 2.49
C GLY A 61 0.80 -15.49 3.09
N ALA A 62 1.82 -15.36 3.93
CA ALA A 62 2.18 -14.14 4.62
C ALA A 62 3.69 -14.06 4.89
N VAL A 63 4.20 -12.85 5.07
CA VAL A 63 5.48 -12.59 5.75
C VAL A 63 5.18 -11.86 7.04
N LEU A 64 5.64 -12.41 8.15
CA LEU A 64 5.50 -11.80 9.47
C LEU A 64 6.84 -11.26 9.94
N ALA A 65 6.87 -9.99 10.30
CA ALA A 65 7.99 -9.33 10.95
C ALA A 65 7.53 -8.75 12.29
N VAL A 66 8.12 -9.19 13.39
CA VAL A 66 7.89 -8.62 14.72
C VAL A 66 9.22 -8.13 15.27
N ALA A 67 9.29 -6.85 15.61
CA ALA A 67 10.47 -6.24 16.20
C ALA A 67 10.17 -5.70 17.60
N LYS A 68 11.15 -5.84 18.51
CA LYS A 68 11.12 -5.26 19.85
C LYS A 68 12.53 -4.79 20.23
N ASN A 69 12.65 -3.60 20.80
CA ASN A 69 13.94 -3.00 21.18
C ASN A 69 14.96 -2.96 20.02
N GLY A 70 14.50 -2.66 18.80
CA GLY A 70 15.35 -2.59 17.61
C GLY A 70 15.86 -3.95 17.10
N LYS A 71 15.30 -5.07 17.56
CA LYS A 71 15.67 -6.42 17.14
C LYS A 71 14.47 -7.19 16.61
N LEU A 72 14.65 -7.94 15.51
CA LEU A 72 13.64 -8.87 15.00
C LEU A 72 13.56 -10.11 15.91
N VAL A 73 12.35 -10.39 16.39
CA VAL A 73 12.05 -11.59 17.19
C VAL A 73 11.30 -12.64 16.36
N ILE A 74 10.61 -12.21 15.31
CA ILE A 74 10.02 -13.07 14.26
C ILE A 74 10.33 -12.40 12.93
N TYR A 75 10.83 -13.16 11.97
CA TYR A 75 10.97 -12.74 10.57
C TYR A 75 10.84 -13.97 9.68
N GLU A 76 9.60 -14.32 9.36
CA GLU A 76 9.25 -15.61 8.77
C GLU A 76 8.22 -15.48 7.66
N ALA A 77 8.25 -16.45 6.75
CA ALA A 77 7.32 -16.57 5.65
C ALA A 77 6.46 -17.84 5.81
N TYR A 78 5.18 -17.72 5.51
CA TYR A 78 4.18 -18.80 5.61
C TYR A 78 3.47 -18.97 4.27
N GLY A 79 3.23 -20.21 3.86
CA GLY A 79 2.44 -20.54 2.67
C GLY A 79 3.11 -20.17 1.36
N PHE A 80 2.36 -19.60 0.43
CA PHE A 80 2.74 -19.40 -0.94
C PHE A 80 2.64 -17.93 -1.37
N ARG A 81 3.62 -17.43 -2.13
CA ARG A 81 3.49 -16.14 -2.84
C ARG A 81 2.69 -16.29 -4.14
N ASN A 82 2.65 -17.50 -4.71
CA ASN A 82 1.73 -17.85 -5.79
C ASN A 82 1.24 -19.29 -5.56
N LYS A 83 0.00 -19.43 -5.13
CA LYS A 83 -0.59 -20.74 -4.82
C LYS A 83 -0.92 -21.53 -6.08
N ALA A 84 -1.25 -20.88 -7.20
CA ALA A 84 -1.56 -21.56 -8.45
C ALA A 84 -0.36 -22.34 -9.01
N THR A 85 0.86 -21.86 -8.75
CA THR A 85 2.11 -22.49 -9.17
C THR A 85 2.85 -23.19 -8.02
N ASN A 86 2.26 -23.27 -6.84
CA ASN A 86 2.89 -23.77 -5.61
C ASN A 86 4.24 -23.09 -5.29
N THR A 87 4.42 -21.83 -5.68
CA THR A 87 5.64 -21.09 -5.38
C THR A 87 5.64 -20.64 -3.92
N PRO A 88 6.59 -21.08 -3.09
CA PRO A 88 6.62 -20.74 -1.67
C PRO A 88 6.73 -19.24 -1.41
N MET A 89 6.15 -18.77 -0.32
CA MET A 89 6.41 -17.45 0.23
C MET A 89 7.84 -17.36 0.74
N THR A 90 8.48 -16.21 0.58
CA THR A 90 9.82 -15.91 1.09
C THR A 90 9.84 -14.54 1.74
N THR A 91 10.77 -14.29 2.63
CA THR A 91 10.86 -13.01 3.37
C THR A 91 11.24 -11.82 2.49
N ASP A 92 11.70 -12.07 1.26
CA ASP A 92 11.97 -11.06 0.22
C ASP A 92 10.84 -10.88 -0.78
N THR A 93 9.67 -11.44 -0.50
CA THR A 93 8.47 -11.30 -1.35
C THR A 93 8.01 -9.84 -1.40
N ILE A 94 7.64 -9.40 -2.60
CA ILE A 94 7.13 -8.05 -2.87
C ILE A 94 5.59 -8.08 -2.83
N PHE A 95 5.00 -7.15 -2.08
CA PHE A 95 3.56 -7.05 -1.89
C PHE A 95 2.98 -5.78 -2.48
N GLN A 96 1.76 -5.85 -3.01
CA GLN A 96 0.98 -4.67 -3.34
C GLN A 96 0.46 -4.03 -2.05
N LEU A 97 0.99 -2.85 -1.71
CA LEU A 97 0.70 -2.17 -0.44
C LEU A 97 -0.68 -1.50 -0.40
N ALA A 98 -1.26 -1.20 -1.55
CA ALA A 98 -2.54 -0.49 -1.63
C ALA A 98 -2.56 0.74 -0.71
N SER A 99 -3.53 0.84 0.20
CA SER A 99 -3.70 2.00 1.08
C SER A 99 -2.62 2.19 2.16
N MET A 100 -1.76 1.21 2.40
CA MET A 100 -0.58 1.42 3.25
C MET A 100 0.39 2.48 2.66
N THR A 101 0.34 2.71 1.34
CA THR A 101 1.02 3.82 0.66
C THR A 101 0.70 5.19 1.27
N LYS A 102 -0.52 5.38 1.79
CA LYS A 102 -0.95 6.64 2.40
C LYS A 102 -0.11 7.06 3.61
N VAL A 103 0.36 6.09 4.39
CA VAL A 103 1.28 6.37 5.51
C VAL A 103 2.56 7.00 4.99
N MET A 104 3.15 6.46 3.92
CA MET A 104 4.36 7.00 3.32
C MET A 104 4.12 8.38 2.68
N THR A 105 2.95 8.58 2.05
CA THR A 105 2.54 9.89 1.53
C THR A 105 2.48 10.94 2.65
N ALA A 106 1.88 10.61 3.79
CA ALA A 106 1.79 11.50 4.93
C ALA A 106 3.17 11.77 5.56
N VAL A 107 4.00 10.74 5.76
CA VAL A 107 5.37 10.90 6.29
C VAL A 107 6.21 11.78 5.36
N SER A 108 6.12 11.58 4.04
CA SER A 108 6.80 12.43 3.06
C SER A 108 6.35 13.89 3.17
N ALA A 109 5.04 14.16 3.31
CA ALA A 109 4.53 15.51 3.53
C ALA A 109 5.06 16.13 4.83
N MET A 110 5.20 15.34 5.90
CA MET A 110 5.76 15.81 7.17
C MET A 110 7.23 16.24 7.05
N THR A 111 8.00 15.70 6.12
CA THR A 111 9.37 16.20 5.87
C THR A 111 9.37 17.63 5.31
N PHE A 112 8.37 18.00 4.51
CA PHE A 112 8.20 19.39 4.07
C PHE A 112 7.73 20.30 5.21
N TYR A 113 6.90 19.77 6.12
CA TYR A 113 6.51 20.49 7.33
C TYR A 113 7.72 20.79 8.21
N GLU A 114 8.59 19.82 8.48
CA GLU A 114 9.83 19.99 9.25
C GLU A 114 10.76 21.06 8.63
N GLU A 115 10.77 21.17 7.29
CA GLU A 115 11.50 22.22 6.57
C GLU A 115 10.81 23.59 6.60
N GLY A 116 9.66 23.71 7.26
CA GLY A 116 8.86 24.96 7.30
C GLY A 116 8.17 25.31 5.97
N LYS A 117 8.15 24.37 4.99
CA LYS A 117 7.62 24.60 3.64
C LYS A 117 6.15 24.26 3.48
N LEU A 118 5.58 23.46 4.39
CA LEU A 118 4.19 22.96 4.33
C LEU A 118 3.47 23.16 5.66
N PRO A 119 2.96 24.35 5.97
CA PRO A 119 2.14 24.57 7.17
C PRO A 119 0.84 23.75 7.10
N LEU A 120 0.55 22.98 8.15
CA LEU A 120 -0.60 22.05 8.17
C LEU A 120 -1.96 22.74 8.10
N THR A 121 -2.07 23.96 8.60
CA THR A 121 -3.30 24.76 8.58
C THR A 121 -3.52 25.52 7.27
N MET A 122 -2.55 25.46 6.34
CA MET A 122 -2.65 26.21 5.09
C MET A 122 -3.72 25.60 4.17
N PRO A 123 -4.60 26.46 3.58
CA PRO A 123 -5.56 26.01 2.57
C PRO A 123 -4.90 25.43 1.36
N ILE A 124 -5.41 24.28 0.89
CA ILE A 124 -4.89 23.61 -0.32
C ILE A 124 -5.13 24.44 -1.59
N SER A 125 -6.06 25.38 -1.56
CA SER A 125 -6.30 26.34 -2.64
C SER A 125 -5.10 27.23 -2.97
N ASN A 126 -4.10 27.32 -2.09
CA ASN A 126 -2.85 28.01 -2.37
C ASN A 126 -2.03 27.30 -3.47
N TRP A 127 -2.15 25.99 -3.60
CA TRP A 127 -1.53 25.20 -4.65
C TRP A 127 -2.49 24.84 -5.76
N PHE A 128 -3.76 24.61 -5.42
CA PHE A 128 -4.83 24.21 -6.32
C PHE A 128 -6.00 25.21 -6.25
N PRO A 129 -5.92 26.35 -6.98
CA PRO A 129 -6.95 27.39 -6.92
C PRO A 129 -8.36 26.90 -7.20
N GLN A 130 -8.51 25.75 -7.88
CA GLN A 130 -9.79 25.10 -8.18
C GLN A 130 -10.61 24.81 -6.91
N PHE A 131 -9.96 24.57 -5.77
CA PHE A 131 -10.62 24.30 -4.49
C PHE A 131 -11.08 25.56 -3.74
N LYS A 132 -10.84 26.77 -4.27
CA LYS A 132 -11.17 28.03 -3.60
C LYS A 132 -12.67 28.19 -3.37
N ASP A 133 -13.46 27.85 -4.38
CA ASP A 133 -14.92 28.09 -4.38
C ASP A 133 -15.71 26.77 -4.33
N GLN A 134 -15.10 25.72 -3.80
CA GLN A 134 -15.72 24.41 -3.70
C GLN A 134 -17.02 24.48 -2.86
N LYS A 135 -18.02 23.72 -3.28
CA LYS A 135 -19.35 23.73 -2.65
C LYS A 135 -19.47 22.59 -1.63
N LEU A 136 -20.28 22.84 -0.61
CA LEU A 136 -20.74 21.81 0.31
C LEU A 136 -22.07 21.26 -0.19
N GLY A 137 -22.15 19.95 -0.35
CA GLY A 137 -23.38 19.26 -0.76
C GLY A 137 -24.34 19.09 0.42
N LYS A 138 -25.63 19.18 0.14
CA LYS A 138 -26.72 18.86 1.07
C LYS A 138 -27.69 17.93 0.37
N ILE A 139 -28.08 16.87 1.06
CA ILE A 139 -29.05 15.89 0.56
C ILE A 139 -30.32 16.06 1.37
N ALA A 140 -31.41 16.39 0.70
CA ALA A 140 -32.74 16.47 1.31
C ALA A 140 -33.34 15.08 1.55
N ALA A 141 -34.42 14.99 2.32
CA ALA A 141 -35.08 13.74 2.66
C ALA A 141 -35.63 12.99 1.42
N ASP A 142 -35.98 13.73 0.36
CA ASP A 142 -36.43 13.19 -0.92
C ASP A 142 -35.26 12.77 -1.85
N GLY A 143 -33.99 12.88 -1.39
CA GLY A 143 -32.81 12.57 -2.17
C GLY A 143 -32.31 13.69 -3.07
N THR A 144 -32.99 14.85 -3.12
CA THR A 144 -32.55 16.01 -3.89
C THR A 144 -31.23 16.56 -3.36
N VAL A 145 -30.29 16.85 -4.26
CA VAL A 145 -29.02 17.49 -3.90
C VAL A 145 -29.10 18.98 -4.16
N SER A 146 -28.79 19.76 -3.15
CA SER A 146 -28.49 21.18 -3.26
C SER A 146 -27.07 21.46 -2.81
N THR A 147 -26.52 22.60 -3.19
CA THR A 147 -25.19 23.01 -2.77
C THR A 147 -25.21 24.36 -2.10
N THR A 148 -24.34 24.55 -1.13
CA THR A 148 -24.09 25.83 -0.48
C THR A 148 -22.62 26.20 -0.58
N ALA A 149 -22.29 27.46 -0.40
CA ALA A 149 -20.89 27.85 -0.30
C ALA A 149 -20.23 27.14 0.90
N ASN A 150 -19.08 26.54 0.65
CA ASN A 150 -18.26 26.02 1.74
C ASN A 150 -17.54 27.21 2.42
N LYS A 151 -17.66 27.33 3.73
CA LYS A 151 -17.07 28.42 4.51
C LYS A 151 -15.69 28.08 5.05
N THR A 152 -15.38 26.81 5.21
CA THR A 152 -14.15 26.31 5.79
C THR A 152 -13.25 25.76 4.69
N PRO A 153 -12.13 26.42 4.35
CA PRO A 153 -11.20 25.91 3.37
C PRO A 153 -10.64 24.55 3.79
N ILE A 154 -10.44 23.65 2.82
CA ILE A 154 -9.72 22.39 3.08
C ILE A 154 -8.26 22.74 3.42
N SER A 155 -7.79 22.33 4.60
CA SER A 155 -6.40 22.47 5.00
C SER A 155 -5.57 21.23 4.61
N VAL A 156 -4.24 21.38 4.60
CA VAL A 156 -3.30 20.25 4.44
C VAL A 156 -3.56 19.19 5.52
N GLN A 157 -3.81 19.61 6.76
CA GLN A 157 -4.13 18.70 7.86
C GLN A 157 -5.41 17.89 7.60
N ASP A 158 -6.43 18.49 6.98
CA ASP A 158 -7.67 17.80 6.65
C ASP A 158 -7.46 16.68 5.60
N LEU A 159 -6.55 16.90 4.65
CA LEU A 159 -6.15 15.82 3.72
C LEU A 159 -5.53 14.65 4.46
N MET A 160 -4.62 14.91 5.39
CA MET A 160 -3.85 13.88 6.09
C MET A 160 -4.71 13.03 7.03
N ARG A 161 -5.73 13.61 7.66
CA ARG A 161 -6.56 12.94 8.66
C ARG A 161 -7.94 12.52 8.16
N HIS A 162 -8.17 12.60 6.84
CA HIS A 162 -9.46 12.26 6.20
C HIS A 162 -10.65 13.08 6.73
N THR A 163 -10.45 14.37 6.95
CA THR A 163 -11.52 15.30 7.34
C THR A 163 -11.77 16.39 6.29
N SER A 164 -11.30 16.19 5.07
CA SER A 164 -11.43 17.17 3.99
C SER A 164 -12.83 17.28 3.38
N GLY A 165 -13.70 16.28 3.61
CA GLY A 165 -14.99 16.14 2.92
C GLY A 165 -14.89 15.57 1.51
N LEU A 166 -13.68 15.26 1.00
CA LEU A 166 -13.44 14.55 -0.26
C LEU A 166 -13.62 13.05 -0.03
N THR A 167 -14.66 12.46 -0.62
CA THR A 167 -14.98 11.05 -0.46
C THR A 167 -14.55 10.20 -1.66
N TYR A 168 -14.70 8.87 -1.59
CA TYR A 168 -14.67 7.96 -2.73
C TYR A 168 -16.10 7.60 -3.17
N GLY A 169 -16.36 7.65 -4.47
CA GLY A 169 -17.67 7.28 -5.02
C GLY A 169 -18.11 5.85 -4.65
N GLY A 170 -17.16 4.93 -4.55
CA GLY A 170 -17.42 3.54 -4.17
C GLY A 170 -17.75 3.30 -2.69
N ARG A 171 -17.69 4.33 -1.82
CA ARG A 171 -17.97 4.19 -0.39
C ARG A 171 -19.42 4.43 0.01
N GLY A 172 -20.22 4.96 -0.89
CA GLY A 172 -21.62 5.24 -0.59
C GLY A 172 -22.49 5.29 -1.84
N ALA A 173 -23.80 5.35 -1.62
CA ALA A 173 -24.79 5.35 -2.70
C ALA A 173 -25.51 6.69 -2.87
N THR A 174 -25.12 7.74 -2.12
CA THR A 174 -25.78 9.03 -2.24
C THR A 174 -25.46 9.70 -3.57
N PRO A 175 -26.32 10.64 -4.04
CA PRO A 175 -26.02 11.37 -5.27
C PRO A 175 -24.67 12.10 -5.24
N ILE A 176 -24.21 12.59 -4.07
CA ILE A 176 -22.90 13.22 -3.94
C ILE A 176 -21.77 12.21 -4.22
N HIS A 177 -21.85 10.98 -3.70
CA HIS A 177 -20.84 9.95 -3.99
C HIS A 177 -20.70 9.67 -5.49
N LYS A 178 -21.80 9.76 -6.26
CA LYS A 178 -21.79 9.53 -7.72
C LYS A 178 -20.99 10.58 -8.50
N GLU A 179 -20.74 11.74 -7.90
CA GLU A 179 -19.91 12.79 -8.51
C GLU A 179 -18.39 12.50 -8.39
N TYR A 180 -18.03 11.57 -7.53
CA TYR A 180 -16.63 11.18 -7.29
C TYR A 180 -16.24 9.91 -8.05
N PRO A 181 -14.98 9.76 -8.49
CA PRO A 181 -14.48 8.46 -8.94
C PRO A 181 -14.63 7.40 -7.83
N ALA A 182 -14.79 6.14 -8.20
CA ALA A 182 -15.00 5.06 -7.22
C ALA A 182 -13.88 4.93 -6.19
N GLY A 183 -12.65 5.29 -6.56
CA GLY A 183 -11.48 5.30 -5.69
C GLY A 183 -10.19 5.64 -6.45
N SER A 184 -9.06 5.65 -5.76
CA SER A 184 -7.75 6.05 -6.32
C SER A 184 -7.36 5.26 -7.57
N VAL A 185 -7.58 3.94 -7.57
CA VAL A 185 -7.21 3.08 -8.72
C VAL A 185 -8.01 3.44 -9.96
N VAL A 186 -9.32 3.64 -9.82
CA VAL A 186 -10.20 4.02 -10.95
C VAL A 186 -9.80 5.40 -11.46
N SER A 187 -9.60 6.37 -10.56
CA SER A 187 -9.22 7.72 -10.97
C SER A 187 -7.86 7.77 -11.67
N ALA A 188 -6.90 6.94 -11.27
CA ALA A 188 -5.58 6.87 -11.89
C ALA A 188 -5.60 6.27 -13.31
N VAL A 189 -6.63 5.49 -13.66
CA VAL A 189 -6.84 4.98 -15.02
C VAL A 189 -7.54 6.00 -15.90
N GLU A 190 -8.46 6.78 -15.34
CA GLU A 190 -9.32 7.71 -16.08
C GLU A 190 -8.71 9.11 -16.26
N TYR A 191 -7.87 9.55 -15.31
CA TYR A 191 -7.39 10.93 -15.23
C TYR A 191 -5.88 10.99 -14.99
N ASP A 192 -5.23 12.00 -15.53
CA ASP A 192 -3.92 12.45 -15.06
C ASP A 192 -4.06 13.25 -13.74
N GLY A 193 -2.93 13.65 -13.15
CA GLY A 193 -2.94 14.38 -11.87
C GLY A 193 -3.75 15.69 -11.93
N LYS A 194 -3.70 16.41 -13.05
CA LYS A 194 -4.50 17.62 -13.24
C LYS A 194 -5.99 17.28 -13.33
N GLY A 195 -6.34 16.27 -14.09
CA GLY A 195 -7.73 15.79 -14.25
C GLY A 195 -8.33 15.32 -12.94
N VAL A 196 -7.54 14.64 -12.08
CA VAL A 196 -7.97 14.28 -10.72
C VAL A 196 -8.33 15.53 -9.91
N ILE A 197 -7.46 16.53 -9.87
CA ILE A 197 -7.70 17.79 -9.15
C ILE A 197 -8.95 18.49 -9.66
N ASP A 198 -9.10 18.64 -10.99
CA ASP A 198 -10.23 19.31 -11.60
C ASP A 198 -11.55 18.55 -11.30
N LYS A 199 -11.54 17.22 -11.39
CA LYS A 199 -12.71 16.38 -11.08
C LYS A 199 -13.13 16.50 -9.61
N LEU A 200 -12.18 16.44 -8.69
CA LEU A 200 -12.45 16.53 -7.25
C LEU A 200 -12.90 17.94 -6.84
N ALA A 201 -12.34 18.97 -7.43
CA ALA A 201 -12.73 20.36 -7.14
C ALA A 201 -14.13 20.71 -7.70
N ALA A 202 -14.56 20.07 -8.78
CA ALA A 202 -15.91 20.26 -9.34
C ALA A 202 -17.00 19.55 -8.51
N ALA A 203 -16.67 18.46 -7.81
CA ALA A 203 -17.61 17.72 -6.99
C ALA A 203 -17.93 18.46 -5.67
N PRO A 204 -19.18 18.48 -5.20
CA PRO A 204 -19.48 19.06 -3.89
C PRO A 204 -18.91 18.21 -2.77
N LEU A 205 -18.38 18.84 -1.71
CA LEU A 205 -17.91 18.14 -0.51
C LEU A 205 -19.07 17.40 0.17
N LEU A 206 -18.81 16.20 0.65
CA LEU A 206 -19.79 15.41 1.39
C LEU A 206 -20.01 15.97 2.80
N TYR A 207 -18.95 16.50 3.42
CA TYR A 207 -18.95 17.12 4.77
C TYR A 207 -18.14 18.41 4.76
N GLU A 208 -18.47 19.31 5.68
CA GLU A 208 -17.67 20.51 5.91
C GLU A 208 -16.27 20.12 6.41
N PRO A 209 -15.19 20.68 5.84
CA PRO A 209 -13.83 20.36 6.25
C PRO A 209 -13.61 20.50 7.77
N GLY A 210 -12.93 19.54 8.33
CA GLY A 210 -12.61 19.46 9.76
C GLY A 210 -13.70 18.86 10.65
N THR A 211 -14.91 18.61 10.14
CA THR A 211 -16.05 18.19 10.98
C THR A 211 -16.26 16.69 11.07
N THR A 212 -15.99 15.95 9.99
CA THR A 212 -16.31 14.52 9.89
C THR A 212 -15.16 13.75 9.28
N TRP A 213 -14.82 12.62 9.88
CA TRP A 213 -13.90 11.67 9.29
C TRP A 213 -14.60 10.87 8.20
N ASP A 214 -14.12 10.97 6.98
CA ASP A 214 -14.55 10.14 5.86
C ASP A 214 -13.38 9.80 4.96
N TYR A 215 -13.13 8.50 4.83
CA TYR A 215 -12.01 7.99 4.04
C TYR A 215 -12.22 8.29 2.55
N GLY A 216 -11.30 9.00 1.92
CA GLY A 216 -11.43 9.44 0.54
C GLY A 216 -10.11 9.91 -0.06
N PHE A 217 -10.21 10.83 -1.03
CA PHE A 217 -9.11 11.32 -1.86
C PHE A 217 -8.09 12.23 -1.16
N GLY A 218 -8.19 12.45 0.16
CA GLY A 218 -7.29 13.39 0.87
C GLY A 218 -5.81 13.12 0.60
N LEU A 219 -5.35 11.87 0.75
CA LEU A 219 -3.93 11.53 0.56
C LEU A 219 -3.51 11.51 -0.91
N ASP A 220 -4.44 11.30 -1.85
CA ASP A 220 -4.17 11.43 -3.29
C ASP A 220 -3.87 12.89 -3.64
N VAL A 221 -4.71 13.82 -3.16
CA VAL A 221 -4.50 15.27 -3.31
C VAL A 221 -3.21 15.71 -2.61
N LEU A 222 -2.90 15.17 -1.44
CA LEU A 222 -1.65 15.45 -0.72
C LEU A 222 -0.41 15.00 -1.51
N GLY A 223 -0.49 13.87 -2.21
CA GLY A 223 0.56 13.40 -3.10
C GLY A 223 0.80 14.38 -4.25
N LEU A 224 -0.26 14.78 -4.96
CA LEU A 224 -0.19 15.75 -6.05
C LEU A 224 0.28 17.13 -5.58
N LEU A 225 -0.05 17.52 -4.33
CA LEU A 225 0.45 18.76 -3.73
C LEU A 225 1.97 18.71 -3.54
N GLN A 226 2.50 17.59 -3.06
CA GLN A 226 3.95 17.40 -2.92
C GLN A 226 4.65 17.44 -4.29
N GLU A 227 4.08 16.80 -5.32
CA GLU A 227 4.61 16.86 -6.69
C GLU A 227 4.70 18.32 -7.18
N LYS A 228 3.63 19.10 -6.97
CA LYS A 228 3.60 20.52 -7.34
C LYS A 228 4.62 21.35 -6.59
N MET A 229 4.81 21.10 -5.29
CA MET A 229 5.80 21.82 -4.48
C MET A 229 7.24 21.51 -4.88
N ALA A 230 7.54 20.25 -5.14
CA ALA A 230 8.90 19.79 -5.45
C ALA A 230 9.24 19.84 -6.93
N ASN A 231 8.25 19.98 -7.81
CA ASN A 231 8.37 19.81 -9.26
C ASN A 231 9.02 18.46 -9.63
N LYS A 232 8.62 17.40 -8.93
CA LYS A 232 9.09 16.02 -9.08
C LYS A 232 7.92 15.07 -8.97
N ARG A 233 8.06 13.86 -9.49
CA ARG A 233 7.08 12.79 -9.26
C ARG A 233 7.08 12.35 -7.79
N LEU A 234 5.93 11.95 -7.29
CA LEU A 234 5.77 11.51 -5.89
C LEU A 234 6.72 10.35 -5.54
N GLU A 235 6.96 9.43 -6.48
CA GLU A 235 7.91 8.33 -6.29
C GLU A 235 9.33 8.84 -6.01
N GLU A 236 9.80 9.83 -6.78
CA GLU A 236 11.13 10.43 -6.61
C GLU A 236 11.25 11.13 -5.25
N ILE A 237 10.20 11.87 -4.87
CA ILE A 237 10.11 12.56 -3.59
C ILE A 237 10.19 11.56 -2.43
N MET A 238 9.39 10.49 -2.47
CA MET A 238 9.38 9.46 -1.43
C MET A 238 10.70 8.70 -1.37
N ARG A 239 11.32 8.41 -2.51
CA ARG A 239 12.61 7.75 -2.59
C ARG A 239 13.69 8.58 -1.91
N GLU A 240 13.84 9.85 -2.30
CA GLU A 240 14.86 10.76 -1.76
C GLU A 240 14.64 11.07 -0.26
N ARG A 241 13.38 11.22 0.16
CA ARG A 241 13.05 11.68 1.51
C ARG A 241 12.90 10.56 2.52
N ILE A 242 12.52 9.36 2.08
CA ILE A 242 12.21 8.24 2.96
C ILE A 242 12.97 6.98 2.55
N TRP A 243 12.67 6.41 1.38
CA TRP A 243 13.02 5.03 1.06
C TRP A 243 14.52 4.78 1.04
N ASP A 244 15.29 5.63 0.40
CA ASP A 244 16.77 5.48 0.34
C ASP A 244 17.41 5.65 1.72
N LYS A 245 16.84 6.53 2.57
CA LYS A 245 17.37 6.79 3.92
C LYS A 245 17.16 5.63 4.89
N VAL A 246 16.05 4.89 4.72
CA VAL A 246 15.72 3.73 5.59
C VAL A 246 15.97 2.38 4.91
N GLY A 247 16.55 2.39 3.69
CA GLY A 247 16.94 1.17 2.97
C GLY A 247 15.78 0.39 2.35
N MET A 248 14.64 1.02 2.04
CA MET A 248 13.48 0.41 1.39
C MET A 248 13.68 0.29 -0.12
N LYS A 249 14.61 -0.57 -0.54
CA LYS A 249 15.07 -0.67 -1.94
C LYS A 249 14.05 -1.25 -2.91
N ASP A 250 13.15 -2.11 -2.42
CA ASP A 250 12.14 -2.79 -3.21
C ASP A 250 10.78 -2.05 -3.23
N THR A 251 10.72 -0.85 -2.62
CA THR A 251 9.50 -0.03 -2.59
C THR A 251 9.46 0.93 -3.77
N GLY A 252 8.32 1.00 -4.46
CA GLY A 252 8.11 1.87 -5.62
C GLY A 252 6.66 1.84 -6.09
N PHE A 253 6.34 2.69 -7.06
CA PHE A 253 5.03 2.70 -7.74
C PHE A 253 5.00 1.80 -8.98
N SER A 254 6.15 1.26 -9.38
CA SER A 254 6.29 0.30 -10.47
C SER A 254 7.22 -0.83 -10.05
N MET A 255 7.05 -1.98 -10.67
CA MET A 255 7.88 -3.17 -10.43
C MET A 255 8.72 -3.47 -11.67
N SER A 256 10.02 -3.74 -11.48
CA SER A 256 10.88 -4.15 -12.57
C SER A 256 10.57 -5.59 -13.02
N ALA A 257 10.85 -5.91 -14.28
CA ALA A 257 10.66 -7.27 -14.80
C ALA A 257 11.44 -8.34 -14.01
N LYS A 258 12.63 -8.01 -13.49
CA LYS A 258 13.45 -8.92 -12.66
C LYS A 258 12.78 -9.25 -11.31
N ASP A 259 11.99 -8.32 -10.77
CA ASP A 259 11.33 -8.46 -9.49
C ASP A 259 9.96 -9.12 -9.58
N ALA A 260 9.43 -9.30 -10.80
CA ALA A 260 8.11 -9.91 -11.04
C ALA A 260 8.00 -11.32 -10.44
N SER A 261 9.10 -12.10 -10.45
CA SER A 261 9.14 -13.43 -9.83
C SER A 261 9.01 -13.43 -8.30
N ARG A 262 9.24 -12.29 -7.66
CA ARG A 262 9.13 -12.10 -6.21
C ARG A 262 7.75 -11.55 -5.78
N PHE A 263 6.88 -11.21 -6.73
CA PHE A 263 5.59 -10.59 -6.45
C PHE A 263 4.58 -11.59 -5.88
N ALA A 264 3.87 -11.19 -4.82
CA ALA A 264 2.82 -11.99 -4.21
C ALA A 264 1.53 -11.92 -5.03
N HIS A 265 0.92 -13.07 -5.30
CA HIS A 265 -0.34 -13.19 -6.01
C HIS A 265 -1.47 -13.46 -5.01
N PRO A 266 -2.63 -12.78 -5.12
CA PRO A 266 -3.80 -13.09 -4.31
C PRO A 266 -4.32 -14.50 -4.62
N LEU A 267 -5.16 -15.04 -3.74
CA LEU A 267 -5.97 -16.19 -4.09
C LEU A 267 -6.90 -15.82 -5.27
N PRO A 268 -7.22 -16.78 -6.16
CA PRO A 268 -8.30 -16.58 -7.12
C PRO A 268 -9.57 -16.14 -6.39
N ILE A 269 -10.34 -15.28 -7.05
CA ILE A 269 -11.65 -14.88 -6.51
C ILE A 269 -12.50 -16.14 -6.38
N ASP A 270 -12.90 -16.47 -5.17
CA ASP A 270 -13.87 -17.53 -4.92
C ASP A 270 -15.27 -16.99 -5.28
N PRO A 271 -15.93 -17.52 -6.31
CA PRO A 271 -17.25 -17.01 -6.72
C PRO A 271 -18.33 -17.22 -5.65
N ASP A 272 -18.10 -18.15 -4.71
CA ASP A 272 -19.05 -18.44 -3.63
C ASP A 272 -18.74 -17.62 -2.37
N ARG A 273 -17.61 -16.94 -2.32
CA ARG A 273 -17.25 -16.07 -1.21
C ARG A 273 -18.01 -14.76 -1.34
N LYS A 274 -19.15 -14.69 -0.69
CA LYS A 274 -19.84 -13.42 -0.46
C LYS A 274 -18.94 -12.58 0.44
N SER A 275 -18.33 -11.56 -0.15
CA SER A 275 -17.48 -10.57 0.54
C SER A 275 -18.26 -9.81 1.60
#